data_dd447e02ae7ae0901a216716629dbf8a
#
_entry.id   dd447e02ae7ae0901a216716629dbf8a
#
_cell.length_a   1.000
_cell.length_b   1.000
_cell.length_c   1.000
_cell.angle_alpha   90.00
_cell.angle_beta   90.00
_cell.angle_gamma   90.00
#
_symmetry.space_group_name_H-M   'P 1'
#
loop_
_entity.id
_entity.type
_entity.pdbx_description
1 polymer ?
#
loop_
_entity_poly.entity_id
_entity_poly.type
_entity_poly.pdbx_seq_one_letter_code
_entity_poly.pdbx_strand_id
1 'polypeptide(L)'
;RRLLIAKAMVHSPPILVLDEPTAGVDVELRRQLWELVTELNEQGVTIVLTTHYLEEAEELCERIAIINHGELIANKPTRELIGMAREKIVSVSVDKDLAGPIMEEAFVKSEVVDPRRLDVTYDRDATTAGQVLSLIQQHGYAIEDVTTREADLEDVFVQLTAAV
;
A
#
# COMPACT_ATOMS: atom_id res chain seq x y z
N ARG A 1 -21.33 -14.92 -2.81
CA ARG A 1 -19.93 -15.15 -3.17
C ARG A 1 -19.41 -16.48 -2.63
N ARG A 2 -19.51 -16.79 -1.33
CA ARG A 2 -19.05 -18.07 -0.74
C ARG A 2 -19.59 -19.31 -1.45
N LEU A 3 -20.88 -19.30 -1.84
CA LEU A 3 -21.48 -20.40 -2.59
C LEU A 3 -20.85 -20.63 -3.97
N LEU A 4 -20.39 -19.55 -4.63
CA LEU A 4 -19.71 -19.66 -5.93
C LEU A 4 -18.34 -20.31 -5.79
N ILE A 5 -17.59 -19.94 -4.74
CA ILE A 5 -16.29 -20.57 -4.42
C ILE A 5 -16.52 -22.04 -4.06
N ALA A 6 -17.48 -22.33 -3.17
CA ALA A 6 -17.82 -23.71 -2.81
C ALA A 6 -18.19 -24.55 -4.02
N LYS A 7 -18.97 -24.00 -4.96
CA LYS A 7 -19.33 -24.67 -6.22
C LYS A 7 -18.10 -24.95 -7.09
N ALA A 8 -17.18 -24.00 -7.20
CA ALA A 8 -15.93 -24.16 -7.96
C ALA A 8 -15.02 -25.24 -7.34
N MET A 9 -15.07 -25.39 -6.02
CA MET A 9 -14.27 -26.36 -5.27
C MET A 9 -14.81 -27.79 -5.22
N VAL A 10 -16.04 -28.05 -5.70
CA VAL A 10 -16.68 -29.39 -5.65
C VAL A 10 -15.81 -30.51 -6.24
N HIS A 11 -15.04 -30.21 -7.27
CA HIS A 11 -14.17 -31.18 -7.95
C HIS A 11 -12.68 -31.05 -7.58
N SER A 12 -12.37 -30.31 -6.50
CA SER A 12 -11.01 -30.10 -5.96
C SER A 12 -9.99 -29.68 -7.04
N PRO A 13 -10.21 -28.58 -7.75
CA PRO A 13 -9.32 -28.15 -8.82
C PRO A 13 -7.96 -27.72 -8.26
N PRO A 14 -6.85 -27.98 -8.95
CA PRO A 14 -5.53 -27.51 -8.54
C PRO A 14 -5.35 -25.97 -8.72
N ILE A 15 -6.18 -25.35 -9.55
CA ILE A 15 -6.16 -23.90 -9.83
C ILE A 15 -7.57 -23.36 -9.73
N LEU A 16 -7.72 -22.28 -8.98
CA LEU A 16 -8.98 -21.54 -8.80
C LEU A 16 -8.82 -20.11 -9.33
N VAL A 17 -9.67 -19.70 -10.26
CA VAL A 17 -9.71 -18.35 -10.80
C VAL A 17 -10.90 -17.61 -10.22
N LEU A 18 -10.65 -16.49 -9.57
CA LEU A 18 -11.65 -15.65 -8.90
C LEU A 18 -11.65 -14.26 -9.55
N ASP A 19 -12.77 -13.89 -10.14
CA ASP A 19 -12.96 -12.58 -10.74
C ASP A 19 -13.72 -11.68 -9.75
N GLU A 20 -13.04 -10.63 -9.26
CA GLU A 20 -13.58 -9.65 -8.30
C GLU A 20 -14.30 -10.33 -7.10
N PRO A 21 -13.64 -11.22 -6.34
CA PRO A 21 -14.32 -12.08 -5.36
C PRO A 21 -15.01 -11.30 -4.25
N THR A 22 -14.51 -10.11 -3.91
CA THR A 22 -15.03 -9.29 -2.81
C THR A 22 -15.80 -8.06 -3.27
N ALA A 23 -16.01 -7.89 -4.58
CA ALA A 23 -16.74 -6.73 -5.09
C ALA A 23 -18.18 -6.68 -4.55
N GLY A 24 -18.55 -5.55 -3.95
CA GLY A 24 -19.89 -5.28 -3.43
C GLY A 24 -20.25 -6.05 -2.17
N VAL A 25 -19.28 -6.59 -1.43
CA VAL A 25 -19.51 -7.20 -0.12
C VAL A 25 -19.12 -6.23 1.01
N ASP A 26 -19.73 -6.42 2.19
CA ASP A 26 -19.35 -5.69 3.38
C ASP A 26 -17.98 -6.13 3.93
N VAL A 27 -17.44 -5.35 4.86
CA VAL A 27 -16.10 -5.55 5.44
C VAL A 27 -15.97 -6.91 6.13
N GLU A 28 -16.98 -7.33 6.86
CA GLU A 28 -16.95 -8.60 7.60
C GLU A 28 -16.93 -9.81 6.64
N LEU A 29 -17.79 -9.78 5.61
CA LEU A 29 -17.82 -10.83 4.60
C LEU A 29 -16.54 -10.85 3.75
N ARG A 30 -15.93 -9.66 3.47
CA ARG A 30 -14.65 -9.56 2.78
C ARG A 30 -13.55 -10.29 3.56
N ARG A 31 -13.42 -10.01 4.85
CA ARG A 31 -12.43 -10.67 5.70
C ARG A 31 -12.61 -12.20 5.71
N GLN A 32 -13.84 -12.68 5.84
CA GLN A 32 -14.12 -14.12 5.80
C GLN A 32 -13.81 -14.76 4.44
N LEU A 33 -13.93 -14.01 3.34
CA LEU A 33 -13.52 -14.50 2.01
C LEU A 33 -12.01 -14.55 1.88
N TRP A 34 -11.29 -13.59 2.43
CA TRP A 34 -9.83 -13.59 2.46
C TRP A 34 -9.29 -14.77 3.27
N GLU A 35 -9.83 -15.01 4.46
CA GLU A 35 -9.48 -16.17 5.27
C GLU A 35 -9.70 -17.50 4.49
N LEU A 36 -10.83 -17.63 3.80
CA LEU A 36 -11.12 -18.82 2.99
C LEU A 36 -10.14 -18.97 1.81
N VAL A 37 -9.80 -17.89 1.13
CA VAL A 37 -8.85 -17.90 0.01
C VAL A 37 -7.45 -18.29 0.49
N THR A 38 -7.00 -17.73 1.61
CA THR A 38 -5.73 -18.08 2.24
C THR A 38 -5.68 -19.55 2.64
N GLU A 39 -6.74 -20.06 3.30
CA GLU A 39 -6.84 -21.46 3.70
C GLU A 39 -6.75 -22.43 2.50
N LEU A 40 -7.44 -22.11 1.41
CA LEU A 40 -7.38 -22.90 0.18
C LEU A 40 -5.98 -22.90 -0.45
N ASN A 41 -5.30 -21.77 -0.42
CA ASN A 41 -3.93 -21.65 -0.91
C ASN A 41 -2.95 -22.46 -0.06
N GLU A 42 -3.06 -22.41 1.28
CA GLU A 42 -2.27 -23.23 2.20
C GLU A 42 -2.51 -24.74 2.00
N GLN A 43 -3.68 -25.15 1.55
CA GLN A 43 -3.99 -26.51 1.15
C GLN A 43 -3.42 -26.91 -0.20
N GLY A 44 -2.70 -26.01 -0.89
CA GLY A 44 -2.01 -26.25 -2.15
C GLY A 44 -2.82 -25.91 -3.40
N VAL A 45 -3.95 -25.22 -3.29
CA VAL A 45 -4.69 -24.70 -4.44
C VAL A 45 -3.99 -23.43 -4.94
N THR A 46 -3.61 -23.40 -6.20
CA THR A 46 -3.12 -22.17 -6.83
C THR A 46 -4.28 -21.22 -7.10
N ILE A 47 -4.20 -20.00 -6.57
CA ILE A 47 -5.27 -19.01 -6.72
C ILE A 47 -4.82 -17.89 -7.66
N VAL A 48 -5.65 -17.60 -8.65
CA VAL A 48 -5.52 -16.42 -9.50
C VAL A 48 -6.76 -15.56 -9.25
N LEU A 49 -6.56 -14.34 -8.76
CA LEU A 49 -7.66 -13.42 -8.56
C LEU A 49 -7.48 -12.13 -9.35
N THR A 50 -8.59 -11.54 -9.80
CA THR A 50 -8.63 -10.18 -10.30
C THR A 50 -9.28 -9.30 -9.25
N THR A 51 -8.77 -8.11 -9.07
CA THR A 51 -9.36 -7.13 -8.15
C THR A 51 -8.95 -5.71 -8.55
N HIS A 52 -9.77 -4.74 -8.20
CA HIS A 52 -9.43 -3.33 -8.24
C HIS A 52 -9.15 -2.76 -6.82
N TYR A 53 -9.24 -3.58 -5.80
CA TYR A 53 -8.86 -3.24 -4.42
C TYR A 53 -7.39 -3.59 -4.21
N LEU A 54 -6.54 -2.57 -4.14
CA LEU A 54 -5.09 -2.74 -4.00
C LEU A 54 -4.72 -3.42 -2.68
N GLU A 55 -5.45 -3.09 -1.59
CA GLU A 55 -5.32 -3.74 -0.29
C GLU A 55 -5.55 -5.27 -0.38
N GLU A 56 -6.57 -5.72 -1.15
CA GLU A 56 -6.82 -7.15 -1.36
C GLU A 56 -5.67 -7.84 -2.09
N ALA A 57 -5.12 -7.18 -3.12
CA ALA A 57 -3.99 -7.71 -3.87
C ALA A 57 -2.73 -7.77 -3.00
N GLU A 58 -2.49 -6.75 -2.18
CA GLU A 58 -1.34 -6.69 -1.27
C GLU A 58 -1.39 -7.77 -0.20
N GLU A 59 -2.57 -7.98 0.41
CA GLU A 59 -2.75 -8.93 1.51
C GLU A 59 -2.73 -10.40 1.04
N LEU A 60 -3.36 -10.70 -0.11
CA LEU A 60 -3.57 -12.08 -0.54
C LEU A 60 -2.55 -12.59 -1.55
N CYS A 61 -1.88 -11.71 -2.31
CA CYS A 61 -1.10 -12.15 -3.45
C CYS A 61 0.40 -12.12 -3.19
N GLU A 62 1.08 -13.25 -3.39
CA GLU A 62 2.55 -13.30 -3.39
C GLU A 62 3.16 -12.60 -4.60
N ARG A 63 2.41 -12.56 -5.72
CA ARG A 63 2.81 -11.95 -6.99
C ARG A 63 1.65 -11.18 -7.59
N ILE A 64 1.93 -10.00 -8.08
CA ILE A 64 0.93 -9.09 -8.66
C ILE A 64 1.32 -8.76 -10.10
N ALA A 65 0.33 -8.81 -10.98
CA ALA A 65 0.39 -8.31 -12.35
C ALA A 65 -0.49 -7.05 -12.46
N ILE A 66 0.11 -5.91 -12.81
CA ILE A 66 -0.62 -4.66 -13.03
C ILE A 66 -0.90 -4.52 -14.52
N ILE A 67 -2.18 -4.36 -14.87
CA ILE A 67 -2.66 -4.16 -16.24
C ILE A 67 -3.27 -2.76 -16.32
N ASN A 68 -2.83 -1.97 -17.31
CA ASN A 68 -3.37 -0.65 -17.60
C ASN A 68 -3.62 -0.51 -19.10
N HIS A 69 -4.80 -0.04 -19.51
CA HIS A 69 -5.21 0.08 -20.91
C HIS A 69 -4.97 -1.17 -21.78
N GLY A 70 -5.07 -2.38 -21.17
CA GLY A 70 -4.86 -3.66 -21.84
C GLY A 70 -3.39 -4.08 -21.96
N GLU A 71 -2.46 -3.30 -21.42
CA GLU A 71 -1.03 -3.60 -21.41
C GLU A 71 -0.57 -4.06 -20.02
N LEU A 72 0.35 -5.01 -19.99
CA LEU A 72 0.97 -5.50 -18.76
C LEU A 72 2.08 -4.51 -18.34
N ILE A 73 1.82 -3.70 -17.33
CA ILE A 73 2.76 -2.69 -16.84
C ILE A 73 3.82 -3.31 -15.91
N ALA A 74 3.41 -4.22 -15.05
CA ALA A 74 4.30 -4.90 -14.13
C ALA A 74 3.84 -6.34 -13.85
N ASN A 75 4.79 -7.24 -13.55
CA ASN A 75 4.52 -8.59 -13.05
C ASN A 75 5.67 -8.98 -12.11
N LYS A 76 5.48 -8.77 -10.80
CA LYS A 76 6.53 -8.93 -9.80
C LYS A 76 6.00 -9.54 -8.51
N PRO A 77 6.88 -10.11 -7.66
CA PRO A 77 6.52 -10.41 -6.29
C PRO A 77 6.02 -9.15 -5.57
N THR A 78 4.99 -9.29 -4.73
CA THR A 78 4.33 -8.17 -4.03
C THR A 78 5.32 -7.31 -3.26
N ARG A 79 6.25 -7.94 -2.51
CA ARG A 79 7.30 -7.22 -1.76
C ARG A 79 8.24 -6.40 -2.67
N GLU A 80 8.59 -6.95 -3.83
CA GLU A 80 9.43 -6.25 -4.80
C GLU A 80 8.69 -5.06 -5.41
N LEU A 81 7.39 -5.24 -5.69
CA LEU A 81 6.54 -4.19 -6.25
C LEU A 81 6.41 -3.02 -5.27
N ILE A 82 6.07 -3.29 -4.01
CA ILE A 82 6.00 -2.27 -2.95
C ILE A 82 7.37 -1.61 -2.76
N GLY A 83 8.44 -2.39 -2.82
CA GLY A 83 9.82 -1.89 -2.75
C GLY A 83 10.22 -0.94 -3.88
N MET A 84 9.43 -0.82 -4.97
CA MET A 84 9.67 0.14 -6.05
C MET A 84 9.19 1.56 -5.72
N ALA A 85 8.33 1.73 -4.72
CA ALA A 85 7.93 3.05 -4.28
C ALA A 85 9.16 3.82 -3.74
N ARG A 86 9.47 4.94 -4.39
CA ARG A 86 10.61 5.79 -4.02
C ARG A 86 10.28 6.70 -2.86
N GLU A 87 9.03 7.07 -2.73
CA GLU A 87 8.57 8.00 -1.72
C GLU A 87 8.26 7.29 -0.41
N LYS A 88 8.66 7.92 0.69
CA LYS A 88 8.29 7.54 2.06
C LYS A 88 7.65 8.70 2.77
N ILE A 89 6.73 8.40 3.67
CA ILE A 89 6.09 9.39 4.52
C ILE A 89 6.58 9.20 5.95
N VAL A 90 7.02 10.30 6.55
CA VAL A 90 7.27 10.39 7.98
C VAL A 90 6.29 11.37 8.60
N SER A 91 5.51 10.90 9.58
CA SER A 91 4.62 11.71 10.40
C SER A 91 5.35 12.09 11.68
N VAL A 92 5.46 13.38 11.93
CA VAL A 92 6.21 13.92 13.07
C VAL A 92 5.29 14.74 13.96
N SER A 93 5.22 14.38 15.24
CA SER A 93 4.57 15.20 16.26
C SER A 93 5.59 16.13 16.93
N VAL A 94 5.23 17.41 17.12
CA VAL A 94 6.12 18.44 17.60
C VAL A 94 5.57 19.12 18.86
N ASP A 95 6.46 19.77 19.62
CA ASP A 95 6.22 20.38 20.94
C ASP A 95 5.29 21.61 20.91
N LYS A 96 5.11 22.23 19.77
CA LYS A 96 4.33 23.47 19.61
C LYS A 96 3.59 23.49 18.27
N ASP A 97 2.59 24.37 18.18
CA ASP A 97 1.75 24.48 16.99
C ASP A 97 2.59 24.92 15.78
N LEU A 98 2.37 24.23 14.66
CA LEU A 98 3.00 24.50 13.38
C LEU A 98 2.41 25.77 12.75
N ALA A 99 3.27 26.68 12.32
CA ALA A 99 2.84 27.89 11.61
C ALA A 99 2.36 27.62 10.17
N GLY A 100 2.69 26.44 9.64
CA GLY A 100 2.36 25.98 8.30
C GLY A 100 3.24 24.80 7.91
N PRO A 101 3.10 24.28 6.68
CA PRO A 101 3.97 23.25 6.17
C PRO A 101 5.42 23.76 6.08
N ILE A 102 6.38 22.90 6.44
CA ILE A 102 7.81 23.18 6.31
C ILE A 102 8.22 22.83 4.88
N MET A 103 8.77 23.79 4.15
CA MET A 103 9.20 23.59 2.76
C MET A 103 10.73 23.53 2.71
N GLU A 104 11.23 22.38 2.25
CA GLU A 104 12.67 22.12 2.05
C GLU A 104 12.87 21.42 0.70
N GLU A 105 14.02 21.63 0.06
CA GLU A 105 14.34 20.96 -1.22
C GLU A 105 14.41 19.42 -1.09
N ALA A 106 14.68 18.93 0.11
CA ALA A 106 14.73 17.51 0.40
C ALA A 106 13.33 16.85 0.53
N PHE A 107 12.26 17.66 0.55
CA PHE A 107 10.89 17.19 0.71
C PHE A 107 10.17 17.19 -0.63
N VAL A 108 9.55 16.07 -0.99
CA VAL A 108 8.63 15.99 -2.13
C VAL A 108 7.34 16.73 -1.78
N LYS A 109 6.84 16.53 -0.57
CA LYS A 109 5.62 17.16 -0.05
C LYS A 109 5.73 17.32 1.47
N SER A 110 5.10 18.37 1.99
CA SER A 110 4.94 18.59 3.42
C SER A 110 3.53 19.09 3.70
N GLU A 111 2.85 18.50 4.68
CA GLU A 111 1.44 18.75 4.99
C GLU A 111 1.22 18.80 6.50
N VAL A 112 0.56 19.86 6.98
CA VAL A 112 0.14 19.95 8.38
C VAL A 112 -1.19 19.20 8.51
N VAL A 113 -1.16 18.05 9.18
CA VAL A 113 -2.33 17.19 9.41
C VAL A 113 -3.10 17.63 10.64
N ASP A 114 -2.38 18.02 11.70
CA ASP A 114 -2.89 18.55 12.94
C ASP A 114 -2.03 19.75 13.36
N PRO A 115 -2.48 20.63 14.28
CA PRO A 115 -1.69 21.77 14.74
C PRO A 115 -0.25 21.43 15.17
N ARG A 116 -0.03 20.21 15.65
CA ARG A 116 1.29 19.72 16.11
C ARG A 116 1.77 18.49 15.36
N ARG A 117 1.17 18.18 14.19
CA ARG A 117 1.55 17.02 13.40
C ARG A 117 1.79 17.39 11.95
N LEU A 118 2.99 17.04 11.48
CA LEU A 118 3.46 17.26 10.13
C LEU A 118 3.71 15.92 9.45
N ASP A 119 3.12 15.73 8.27
CA ASP A 119 3.47 14.63 7.37
C ASP A 119 4.44 15.15 6.31
N VAL A 120 5.59 14.49 6.18
CA VAL A 120 6.61 14.82 5.20
C VAL A 120 6.83 13.62 4.28
N THR A 121 6.60 13.84 2.99
CA THR A 121 6.94 12.89 1.92
C THR A 121 8.33 13.22 1.40
N TYR A 122 9.20 12.23 1.29
CA TYR A 122 10.56 12.39 0.80
C TYR A 122 10.98 11.20 -0.08
N ASP A 123 11.88 11.45 -1.02
CA ASP A 123 12.49 10.40 -1.85
C ASP A 123 13.60 9.69 -1.03
N ARG A 124 13.40 8.39 -0.78
CA ARG A 124 14.33 7.57 0.02
C ARG A 124 15.71 7.38 -0.63
N ASP A 125 15.81 7.58 -1.96
CA ASP A 125 17.07 7.48 -2.68
C ASP A 125 17.90 8.78 -2.57
N ALA A 126 17.22 9.91 -2.30
CA ALA A 126 17.83 11.23 -2.15
C ALA A 126 18.02 11.65 -0.69
N THR A 127 17.12 11.23 0.21
CA THR A 127 17.04 11.73 1.59
C THR A 127 16.74 10.59 2.58
N THR A 128 17.22 10.71 3.80
CA THR A 128 16.94 9.78 4.88
C THR A 128 15.93 10.37 5.89
N ALA A 129 15.17 9.53 6.59
CA ALA A 129 14.30 9.99 7.68
C ALA A 129 15.05 10.84 8.72
N GLY A 130 16.30 10.47 9.05
CA GLY A 130 17.13 11.24 9.98
C GLY A 130 17.43 12.66 9.47
N GLN A 131 17.66 12.84 8.18
CA GLN A 131 17.85 14.18 7.57
C GLN A 131 16.55 14.99 7.62
N VAL A 132 15.40 14.36 7.31
CA VAL A 132 14.08 15.00 7.42
C VAL A 132 13.84 15.49 8.85
N LEU A 133 14.07 14.66 9.87
CA LEU A 133 13.92 15.03 11.27
C LEU A 133 14.88 16.17 11.67
N SER A 134 16.12 16.14 11.20
CA SER A 134 17.10 17.20 11.46
C SER A 134 16.66 18.54 10.87
N LEU A 135 16.08 18.54 9.67
CA LEU A 135 15.56 19.76 9.03
C LEU A 135 14.37 20.34 9.83
N ILE A 136 13.43 19.50 10.29
CA ILE A 136 12.32 19.93 11.15
C ILE A 136 12.84 20.57 12.45
N GLN A 137 13.87 19.99 13.08
CA GLN A 137 14.50 20.55 14.27
C GLN A 137 15.19 21.89 14.01
N GLN A 138 15.81 22.08 12.85
CA GLN A 138 16.41 23.36 12.45
C GLN A 138 15.38 24.48 12.31
N HIS A 139 14.13 24.17 11.98
CA HIS A 139 13.02 25.11 12.03
C HIS A 139 12.53 25.43 13.47
N GLY A 140 13.22 24.91 14.48
CA GLY A 140 13.01 25.23 15.88
C GLY A 140 11.86 24.45 16.52
N TYR A 141 11.50 23.30 15.98
CA TYR A 141 10.53 22.37 16.57
C TYR A 141 11.27 21.23 17.28
N ALA A 142 10.85 20.91 18.50
CA ALA A 142 11.28 19.70 19.18
C ALA A 142 10.36 18.54 18.81
N ILE A 143 10.95 17.39 18.47
CA ILE A 143 10.20 16.21 18.04
C ILE A 143 9.77 15.44 19.30
N GLU A 144 8.48 15.18 19.43
CA GLU A 144 7.88 14.39 20.51
C GLU A 144 7.61 12.94 20.10
N ASP A 145 7.16 12.72 18.86
CA ASP A 145 6.88 11.38 18.33
C ASP A 145 7.13 11.31 16.83
N VAL A 146 7.49 10.12 16.34
CA VAL A 146 7.76 9.86 14.93
C VAL A 146 7.13 8.54 14.53
N THR A 147 6.29 8.58 13.50
CA THR A 147 5.74 7.39 12.85
C THR A 147 6.14 7.40 11.39
N THR A 148 6.67 6.29 10.90
CA THR A 148 6.95 6.13 9.46
C THR A 148 5.87 5.28 8.82
N ARG A 149 5.31 5.74 7.71
CA ARG A 149 4.47 4.92 6.83
C ARG A 149 5.35 4.37 5.72
N GLU A 150 5.39 3.06 5.61
CA GLU A 150 5.95 2.42 4.42
C GLU A 150 5.00 2.67 3.24
N ALA A 151 5.58 2.72 2.05
CA ALA A 151 4.80 2.78 0.84
C ALA A 151 3.94 1.52 0.72
N ASP A 152 2.73 1.68 0.22
CA ASP A 152 1.81 0.61 -0.09
C ASP A 152 1.69 0.40 -1.61
N LEU A 153 0.91 -0.59 -2.00
CA LEU A 153 0.69 -0.89 -3.41
C LEU A 153 -0.01 0.25 -4.16
N GLU A 154 -0.78 1.09 -3.44
CA GLU A 154 -1.46 2.24 -4.03
C GLU A 154 -0.45 3.30 -4.50
N ASP A 155 0.56 3.59 -3.68
CA ASP A 155 1.64 4.51 -4.03
C ASP A 155 2.38 4.05 -5.30
N VAL A 156 2.68 2.73 -5.38
CA VAL A 156 3.33 2.13 -6.56
C VAL A 156 2.42 2.19 -7.80
N PHE A 157 1.14 1.86 -7.64
CA PHE A 157 0.19 1.85 -8.73
C PHE A 157 0.05 3.23 -9.37
N VAL A 158 -0.08 4.28 -8.55
CA VAL A 158 -0.14 5.67 -9.02
C VAL A 158 1.14 6.04 -9.78
N GLN A 159 2.31 5.72 -9.27
CA GLN A 159 3.59 6.01 -9.95
C GLN A 159 3.70 5.30 -11.30
N LEU A 160 3.35 4.01 -11.37
CA LEU A 160 3.46 3.22 -12.59
C LEU A 160 2.44 3.62 -13.66
N THR A 161 1.25 4.07 -13.26
CA THR A 161 0.18 4.45 -14.19
C THR A 161 0.26 5.92 -14.63
N ALA A 162 0.88 6.80 -13.85
CA ALA A 162 1.11 8.19 -14.22
C ALA A 162 2.25 8.36 -15.24
N ALA A 163 3.12 7.36 -15.40
CA ALA A 163 4.26 7.40 -16.31
C ALA A 163 3.95 6.91 -17.74
N VAL A 164 2.70 6.53 -18.01
CA VAL A 164 2.19 6.03 -19.31
C VAL A 164 1.16 7.07 -19.90
#